data_e86b3d7f868af608a3c4eebaf395487d
#
_entry.id   e86b3d7f868af608a3c4eebaf395487d
#
_cell.length_a   1.000
_cell.length_b   1.000
_cell.length_c   1.000
_cell.angle_alpha   90.00
_cell.angle_beta   90.00
_cell.angle_gamma   90.00
#
_symmetry.space_group_name_H-M   'P 1'
#
loop_
_entity.id
_entity.type
_entity.pdbx_description
1 polymer ?
#
loop_
_entity_poly.entity_id
_entity_poly.type
_entity_poly.pdbx_seq_one_letter_code
_entity_poly.pdbx_strand_id
1 'polypeptide(L)'
;MMTKQRPRSPGRPKQTSDETSTYDVILGTASRLFMENGYEPVSLQHIAKLCNVTKASIYYHFTSKPELFKIAVTTMLQRGYEQTQICLMKSGTLTEGLLLIAEAKIARPHAEMETILREAETFLSKEQIEEIRDGERAIHQLLADHFEKEIQSGVIRQKNPLLLAQAFSALLMLGNREDITSKYASARELAEELVEIFWQGAGS
;
A
#
# COMPACT_ATOMS: atom_id res chain seq x y z
N MET A 1 -69.13 -12.12 1.83
CA MET A 1 -68.04 -11.42 1.08
C MET A 1 -66.74 -11.68 1.79
N MET A 2 -65.92 -12.59 1.27
CA MET A 2 -64.59 -12.92 1.85
C MET A 2 -63.52 -12.11 1.11
N THR A 3 -62.83 -11.21 1.82
CA THR A 3 -61.75 -10.39 1.32
C THR A 3 -60.46 -11.21 1.28
N LYS A 4 -59.97 -11.54 0.08
CA LYS A 4 -58.64 -12.16 -0.14
C LYS A 4 -57.53 -11.19 0.19
N GLN A 5 -56.75 -11.42 1.25
CA GLN A 5 -55.49 -10.74 1.51
C GLN A 5 -54.43 -11.19 0.50
N ARG A 6 -53.79 -10.23 -0.20
CA ARG A 6 -52.62 -10.48 -1.07
C ARG A 6 -51.38 -10.80 -0.19
N PRO A 7 -50.58 -11.81 -0.57
CA PRO A 7 -49.34 -12.08 0.14
C PRO A 7 -48.34 -10.94 -0.06
N ARG A 8 -47.70 -10.50 1.04
CA ARG A 8 -46.61 -9.51 1.04
C ARG A 8 -45.40 -10.11 0.35
N SER A 9 -44.76 -9.34 -0.56
CA SER A 9 -43.50 -9.69 -1.19
C SER A 9 -42.39 -9.91 -0.14
N PRO A 10 -41.49 -10.89 -0.32
CA PRO A 10 -40.34 -11.07 0.58
C PRO A 10 -39.46 -9.82 0.58
N GLY A 11 -39.21 -9.28 1.75
CA GLY A 11 -38.28 -8.15 1.91
C GLY A 11 -36.88 -8.56 1.50
N ARG A 12 -36.13 -7.60 0.92
CA ARG A 12 -34.71 -7.73 0.56
C ARG A 12 -33.96 -8.28 1.77
N PRO A 13 -33.10 -9.32 1.62
CA PRO A 13 -32.27 -9.83 2.71
C PRO A 13 -31.45 -8.70 3.33
N LYS A 14 -31.42 -8.58 4.65
CA LYS A 14 -30.47 -7.72 5.36
C LYS A 14 -29.06 -8.25 5.08
N GLN A 15 -28.21 -7.43 4.48
CA GLN A 15 -26.77 -7.71 4.42
C GLN A 15 -26.27 -7.88 5.85
N THR A 16 -25.73 -9.05 6.15
CA THR A 16 -24.98 -9.32 7.37
C THR A 16 -23.65 -8.59 7.28
N SER A 17 -23.22 -8.01 8.38
CA SER A 17 -22.07 -7.11 8.52
C SER A 17 -20.68 -7.74 8.26
N ASP A 18 -20.62 -8.94 7.70
CA ASP A 18 -19.37 -9.69 7.41
C ASP A 18 -19.16 -10.01 5.92
N GLU A 19 -20.03 -9.55 5.01
CA GLU A 19 -19.79 -9.73 3.58
C GLU A 19 -18.94 -8.58 3.06
N THR A 20 -17.70 -8.89 2.68
CA THR A 20 -16.82 -7.98 1.93
C THR A 20 -17.58 -7.42 0.73
N SER A 21 -17.71 -6.11 0.61
CA SER A 21 -18.49 -5.50 -0.46
C SER A 21 -17.87 -5.82 -1.84
N THR A 22 -18.70 -5.88 -2.89
CA THR A 22 -18.20 -6.05 -4.27
C THR A 22 -17.17 -4.97 -4.62
N TYR A 23 -17.34 -3.77 -4.12
CA TYR A 23 -16.38 -2.67 -4.25
C TYR A 23 -15.01 -3.06 -3.66
N ASP A 24 -14.97 -3.56 -2.43
CA ASP A 24 -13.72 -3.92 -1.74
C ASP A 24 -13.01 -5.11 -2.41
N VAL A 25 -13.78 -6.09 -2.90
CA VAL A 25 -13.24 -7.23 -3.66
C VAL A 25 -12.57 -6.76 -4.95
N ILE A 26 -13.24 -5.89 -5.72
CA ILE A 26 -12.68 -5.32 -6.96
C ILE A 26 -11.44 -4.51 -6.64
N LEU A 27 -11.51 -3.63 -5.64
CA LEU A 27 -10.42 -2.74 -5.26
C LEU A 27 -9.19 -3.52 -4.78
N GLY A 28 -9.37 -4.50 -3.91
CA GLY A 28 -8.28 -5.36 -3.43
C GLY A 28 -7.62 -6.18 -4.54
N THR A 29 -8.44 -6.74 -5.45
CA THR A 29 -7.92 -7.49 -6.60
C THR A 29 -7.18 -6.59 -7.57
N ALA A 30 -7.71 -5.39 -7.86
CA ALA A 30 -7.07 -4.41 -8.72
C ALA A 30 -5.74 -3.93 -8.13
N SER A 31 -5.71 -3.58 -6.83
CA SER A 31 -4.48 -3.17 -6.14
C SER A 31 -3.37 -4.21 -6.28
N ARG A 32 -3.69 -5.48 -6.01
CA ARG A 32 -2.72 -6.58 -6.15
C ARG A 32 -2.21 -6.70 -7.59
N LEU A 33 -3.12 -6.74 -8.57
CA LEU A 33 -2.74 -6.92 -9.98
C LEU A 33 -1.88 -5.76 -10.50
N PHE A 34 -2.22 -4.52 -10.17
CA PHE A 34 -1.44 -3.36 -10.60
C PHE A 34 -0.05 -3.35 -9.96
N MET A 35 0.08 -3.80 -8.71
CA MET A 35 1.37 -3.88 -8.03
C MET A 35 2.26 -5.03 -8.54
N GLU A 36 1.64 -6.16 -8.95
CA GLU A 36 2.37 -7.31 -9.45
C GLU A 36 2.77 -7.17 -10.93
N ASN A 37 1.94 -6.53 -11.75
CA ASN A 37 2.06 -6.58 -13.21
C ASN A 37 2.23 -5.20 -13.87
N GLY A 38 2.18 -4.10 -13.11
CA GLY A 38 2.14 -2.75 -13.69
C GLY A 38 0.75 -2.34 -14.19
N TYR A 39 0.67 -1.14 -14.78
CA TYR A 39 -0.60 -0.58 -15.22
C TYR A 39 -1.11 -1.18 -16.54
N GLU A 40 -0.26 -1.23 -17.59
CA GLU A 40 -0.69 -1.57 -18.95
C GLU A 40 -1.26 -2.98 -19.09
N PRO A 41 -0.61 -4.05 -18.58
CA PRO A 41 -1.05 -5.43 -18.79
C PRO A 41 -2.37 -5.77 -18.10
N VAL A 42 -2.76 -5.01 -17.07
CA VAL A 42 -3.98 -5.26 -16.29
C VAL A 42 -5.20 -4.73 -17.04
N SER A 43 -6.16 -5.60 -17.33
CA SER A 43 -7.43 -5.20 -17.98
C SER A 43 -8.61 -5.30 -17.01
N LEU A 44 -9.62 -4.42 -17.19
CA LEU A 44 -10.85 -4.49 -16.41
C LEU A 44 -11.59 -5.82 -16.61
N GLN A 45 -11.43 -6.47 -17.75
CA GLN A 45 -12.01 -7.79 -17.99
C GLN A 45 -11.34 -8.87 -17.18
N HIS A 46 -10.00 -8.79 -17.02
CA HIS A 46 -9.25 -9.72 -16.18
C HIS A 46 -9.64 -9.55 -14.70
N ILE A 47 -9.72 -8.31 -14.22
CA ILE A 47 -10.20 -7.99 -12.86
C ILE A 47 -11.62 -8.55 -12.65
N ALA A 48 -12.55 -8.29 -13.58
CA ALA A 48 -13.92 -8.78 -13.50
C ALA A 48 -13.99 -10.32 -13.36
N LYS A 49 -13.20 -11.02 -14.17
CA LYS A 49 -13.10 -12.50 -14.14
C LYS A 49 -12.61 -12.99 -12.78
N LEU A 50 -11.56 -12.39 -12.24
CA LEU A 50 -11.00 -12.81 -10.93
C LEU A 50 -11.94 -12.50 -9.76
N CYS A 51 -12.70 -11.41 -9.85
CA CYS A 51 -13.68 -11.04 -8.83
C CYS A 51 -15.01 -11.79 -8.99
N ASN A 52 -15.19 -12.61 -10.04
CA ASN A 52 -16.45 -13.26 -10.40
C ASN A 52 -17.60 -12.26 -10.55
N VAL A 53 -17.33 -11.11 -11.19
CA VAL A 53 -18.32 -10.07 -11.49
C VAL A 53 -18.34 -9.74 -12.99
N THR A 54 -19.31 -8.95 -13.43
CA THR A 54 -19.35 -8.45 -14.80
C THR A 54 -18.47 -7.19 -14.96
N LYS A 55 -18.00 -6.91 -16.19
CA LYS A 55 -17.34 -5.65 -16.49
C LYS A 55 -18.25 -4.43 -16.20
N ALA A 56 -19.55 -4.58 -16.39
CA ALA A 56 -20.55 -3.56 -16.04
C ALA A 56 -20.56 -3.28 -14.52
N SER A 57 -20.37 -4.30 -13.68
CA SER A 57 -20.26 -4.12 -12.22
C SER A 57 -19.02 -3.30 -11.85
N ILE A 58 -17.90 -3.45 -12.57
CA ILE A 58 -16.71 -2.59 -12.35
C ILE A 58 -17.04 -1.15 -12.71
N TYR A 59 -17.67 -0.90 -13.86
CA TYR A 59 -18.04 0.46 -14.28
C TYR A 59 -19.13 1.11 -13.41
N TYR A 60 -19.91 0.30 -12.69
CA TYR A 60 -20.84 0.81 -11.68
C TYR A 60 -20.12 1.46 -10.50
N HIS A 61 -18.95 0.93 -10.12
CA HIS A 61 -18.18 1.41 -8.96
C HIS A 61 -17.06 2.38 -9.36
N PHE A 62 -16.49 2.21 -10.56
CA PHE A 62 -15.31 2.95 -11.02
C PHE A 62 -15.53 3.42 -12.47
N THR A 63 -15.42 4.71 -12.70
CA THR A 63 -15.74 5.34 -14.00
C THR A 63 -14.81 4.89 -15.12
N SER A 64 -13.57 4.52 -14.81
CA SER A 64 -12.54 4.16 -15.79
C SER A 64 -11.43 3.30 -15.16
N LYS A 65 -10.54 2.72 -15.99
CA LYS A 65 -9.33 2.02 -15.53
C LYS A 65 -8.37 2.99 -14.81
N PRO A 66 -8.10 4.22 -15.31
CA PRO A 66 -7.30 5.19 -14.57
C PRO A 66 -7.87 5.52 -13.18
N GLU A 67 -9.18 5.69 -13.07
CA GLU A 67 -9.82 5.97 -11.78
C GLU A 67 -9.70 4.79 -10.81
N LEU A 68 -9.95 3.56 -11.28
CA LEU A 68 -9.74 2.36 -10.48
C LEU A 68 -8.28 2.23 -10.03
N PHE A 69 -7.34 2.51 -10.92
CA PHE A 69 -5.90 2.48 -10.60
C PHE A 69 -5.56 3.51 -9.52
N LYS A 70 -5.97 4.78 -9.69
CA LYS A 70 -5.73 5.84 -8.70
C LYS A 70 -6.26 5.45 -7.33
N ILE A 71 -7.54 5.01 -7.25
CA ILE A 71 -8.15 4.59 -5.98
C ILE A 71 -7.43 3.37 -5.38
N ALA A 72 -7.05 2.40 -6.21
CA ALA A 72 -6.34 1.21 -5.76
C ALA A 72 -4.98 1.55 -5.15
N VAL A 73 -4.21 2.42 -5.81
CA VAL A 73 -2.88 2.84 -5.35
C VAL A 73 -2.97 3.74 -4.13
N THR A 74 -3.85 4.74 -4.11
CA THR A 74 -4.02 5.62 -2.94
C THR A 74 -4.51 4.87 -1.71
N THR A 75 -5.42 3.89 -1.89
CA THR A 75 -5.87 3.02 -0.78
C THR A 75 -4.72 2.16 -0.24
N MET A 76 -3.86 1.65 -1.12
CA MET A 76 -2.67 0.89 -0.71
C MET A 76 -1.68 1.77 0.06
N LEU A 77 -1.42 2.99 -0.42
CA LEU A 77 -0.54 3.94 0.26
C LEU A 77 -1.10 4.35 1.63
N GLN A 78 -2.41 4.57 1.73
CA GLN A 78 -3.07 4.85 3.01
C GLN A 78 -2.89 3.70 4.01
N ARG A 79 -3.08 2.45 3.58
CA ARG A 79 -2.82 1.27 4.42
C ARG A 79 -1.35 1.15 4.81
N GLY A 80 -0.44 1.49 3.89
CA GLY A 80 1.00 1.57 4.15
C GLY A 80 1.35 2.60 5.23
N TYR A 81 0.72 3.78 5.16
CA TYR A 81 0.83 4.83 6.17
C TYR A 81 0.37 4.35 7.54
N GLU A 82 -0.84 3.79 7.61
CA GLU A 82 -1.42 3.26 8.85
C GLU A 82 -0.55 2.14 9.47
N GLN A 83 -0.06 1.23 8.63
CA GLN A 83 0.82 0.15 9.08
C GLN A 83 2.16 0.71 9.61
N THR A 84 2.75 1.68 8.92
CA THR A 84 3.97 2.37 9.37
C THR A 84 3.75 3.04 10.73
N GLN A 85 2.64 3.76 10.88
CA GLN A 85 2.25 4.40 12.15
C GLN A 85 2.10 3.36 13.27
N ILE A 86 1.42 2.24 13.01
CA ILE A 86 1.25 1.16 13.99
C ILE A 86 2.60 0.57 14.40
N CYS A 87 3.51 0.32 13.46
CA CYS A 87 4.86 -0.19 13.78
C CYS A 87 5.62 0.77 14.68
N LEU A 88 5.62 2.07 14.36
CA LEU A 88 6.30 3.10 15.16
C LEU A 88 5.67 3.29 16.54
N MET A 89 4.35 3.17 16.67
CA MET A 89 3.65 3.28 17.97
C MET A 89 3.86 2.07 18.88
N LYS A 90 4.03 0.87 18.32
CA LYS A 90 4.21 -0.38 19.08
C LYS A 90 5.64 -0.62 19.54
N SER A 91 6.60 0.07 18.97
CA SER A 91 8.02 -0.05 19.28
C SER A 91 8.42 0.83 20.46
N GLY A 92 9.38 0.36 21.26
CA GLY A 92 9.99 1.14 22.34
C GLY A 92 11.07 2.11 21.84
N THR A 93 11.66 1.83 20.68
CA THR A 93 12.71 2.63 20.03
C THR A 93 12.43 2.81 18.56
N LEU A 94 12.98 3.87 17.94
CA LEU A 94 12.86 4.05 16.49
C LEU A 94 13.46 2.87 15.72
N THR A 95 14.59 2.33 16.16
CA THR A 95 15.24 1.18 15.50
C THR A 95 14.34 -0.05 15.47
N GLU A 96 13.63 -0.37 16.57
CA GLU A 96 12.63 -1.44 16.60
C GLU A 96 11.48 -1.16 15.63
N GLY A 97 11.00 0.09 15.58
CA GLY A 97 9.96 0.50 14.64
C GLY A 97 10.39 0.33 13.18
N LEU A 98 11.60 0.76 12.83
CA LEU A 98 12.16 0.58 11.50
C LEU A 98 12.29 -0.91 11.14
N LEU A 99 12.66 -1.76 12.10
CA LEU A 99 12.78 -3.19 11.90
C LEU A 99 11.41 -3.83 11.59
N LEU A 100 10.36 -3.47 12.32
CA LEU A 100 8.99 -3.95 12.05
C LEU A 100 8.49 -3.49 10.68
N ILE A 101 8.80 -2.26 10.28
CA ILE A 101 8.45 -1.72 8.96
C ILE A 101 9.20 -2.49 7.86
N ALA A 102 10.50 -2.69 8.03
CA ALA A 102 11.34 -3.41 7.08
C ALA A 102 10.86 -4.84 6.86
N GLU A 103 10.64 -5.59 7.94
CA GLU A 103 10.14 -6.97 7.90
C GLU A 103 8.79 -7.05 7.16
N ALA A 104 7.83 -6.17 7.52
CA ALA A 104 6.51 -6.16 6.90
C ALA A 104 6.57 -5.83 5.40
N LYS A 105 7.51 -4.99 4.99
CA LYS A 105 7.69 -4.57 3.61
C LYS A 105 8.39 -5.65 2.76
N ILE A 106 9.44 -6.26 3.29
CA ILE A 106 10.20 -7.35 2.64
C ILE A 106 9.33 -8.61 2.50
N ALA A 107 8.51 -8.92 3.49
CA ALA A 107 7.59 -10.07 3.44
C ALA A 107 6.52 -9.97 2.34
N ARG A 108 6.33 -8.78 1.75
CA ARG A 108 5.35 -8.51 0.68
C ARG A 108 6.00 -7.73 -0.46
N PRO A 109 6.79 -8.39 -1.30
CA PRO A 109 7.43 -7.74 -2.44
C PRO A 109 6.40 -7.02 -3.31
N HIS A 110 6.77 -5.83 -3.78
CA HIS A 110 5.92 -4.99 -4.62
C HIS A 110 6.79 -4.21 -5.59
N ALA A 111 6.24 -3.92 -6.77
CA ALA A 111 6.95 -3.09 -7.72
C ALA A 111 7.22 -1.68 -7.17
N GLU A 112 8.28 -1.07 -7.66
CA GLU A 112 8.62 0.30 -7.30
C GLU A 112 7.55 1.27 -7.81
N MET A 113 7.06 2.14 -6.92
CA MET A 113 5.98 3.07 -7.22
C MET A 113 6.31 3.99 -8.40
N GLU A 114 7.54 4.49 -8.48
CA GLU A 114 7.98 5.35 -9.57
C GLU A 114 7.90 4.64 -10.93
N THR A 115 8.25 3.36 -10.98
CA THR A 115 8.13 2.55 -12.21
C THR A 115 6.67 2.39 -12.62
N ILE A 116 5.78 2.05 -11.69
CA ILE A 116 4.35 1.88 -11.96
C ILE A 116 3.70 3.20 -12.38
N LEU A 117 4.04 4.31 -11.73
CA LEU A 117 3.53 5.64 -12.07
C LEU A 117 3.99 6.07 -13.45
N ARG A 118 5.25 5.84 -13.82
CA ARG A 118 5.78 6.17 -15.14
C ARG A 118 5.03 5.43 -16.27
N GLU A 119 4.69 4.16 -16.06
CA GLU A 119 3.88 3.40 -17.02
C GLU A 119 2.46 3.95 -17.13
N ALA A 120 1.89 4.43 -16.04
CA ALA A 120 0.51 4.92 -15.99
C ALA A 120 0.39 6.40 -16.37
N GLU A 121 1.48 7.17 -16.37
CA GLU A 121 1.49 8.64 -16.49
C GLU A 121 0.71 9.18 -17.72
N THR A 122 0.82 8.48 -18.85
CA THR A 122 0.12 8.88 -20.08
C THR A 122 -1.40 8.67 -20.04
N PHE A 123 -1.90 7.91 -19.07
CA PHE A 123 -3.31 7.54 -18.91
C PHE A 123 -3.99 8.27 -17.75
N LEU A 124 -3.20 8.86 -16.84
CA LEU A 124 -3.68 9.56 -15.66
C LEU A 124 -3.75 11.07 -15.89
N SER A 125 -4.70 11.73 -15.23
CA SER A 125 -4.67 13.18 -15.13
C SER A 125 -3.56 13.64 -14.17
N LYS A 126 -3.18 14.92 -14.28
CA LYS A 126 -2.21 15.52 -13.36
C LYS A 126 -2.69 15.45 -11.91
N GLU A 127 -3.97 15.64 -11.68
CA GLU A 127 -4.60 15.57 -10.36
C GLU A 127 -4.52 14.16 -9.79
N GLN A 128 -4.75 13.13 -10.62
CA GLN A 128 -4.64 11.72 -10.20
C GLN A 128 -3.20 11.34 -9.83
N ILE A 129 -2.22 11.81 -10.60
CA ILE A 129 -0.81 11.61 -10.30
C ILE A 129 -0.45 12.29 -8.98
N GLU A 130 -0.91 13.52 -8.77
CA GLU A 130 -0.62 14.29 -7.56
C GLU A 130 -1.24 13.65 -6.32
N GLU A 131 -2.48 13.16 -6.37
CA GLU A 131 -3.11 12.41 -5.28
C GLU A 131 -2.28 11.16 -4.88
N ILE A 132 -1.72 10.44 -5.86
CA ILE A 132 -0.86 9.28 -5.58
C ILE A 132 0.45 9.71 -4.92
N ARG A 133 1.10 10.77 -5.45
CA ARG A 133 2.35 11.30 -4.89
C ARG A 133 2.16 11.89 -3.48
N ASP A 134 1.00 12.46 -3.20
CA ASP A 134 0.65 12.93 -1.85
C ASP A 134 0.60 11.77 -0.85
N GLY A 135 0.02 10.64 -1.25
CA GLY A 135 0.00 9.44 -0.41
C GLY A 135 1.41 8.89 -0.12
N GLU A 136 2.31 8.91 -1.09
CA GLU A 136 3.71 8.52 -0.92
C GLU A 136 4.46 9.50 -0.02
N ARG A 137 4.30 10.81 -0.26
CA ARG A 137 4.91 11.87 0.56
C ARG A 137 4.48 11.77 2.03
N ALA A 138 3.23 11.41 2.30
CA ALA A 138 2.72 11.26 3.66
C ALA A 138 3.48 10.17 4.46
N ILE A 139 3.82 9.04 3.82
CA ILE A 139 4.59 7.98 4.47
C ILE A 139 6.01 8.47 4.77
N HIS A 140 6.67 9.14 3.81
CA HIS A 140 8.01 9.67 4.02
C HIS A 140 8.03 10.77 5.09
N GLN A 141 7.00 11.63 5.15
CA GLN A 141 6.90 12.66 6.17
C GLN A 141 6.70 12.06 7.57
N LEU A 142 5.86 11.02 7.69
CA LEU A 142 5.67 10.31 8.96
C LEU A 142 7.01 9.76 9.50
N LEU A 143 7.83 9.15 8.64
CA LEU A 143 9.17 8.68 9.03
C LEU A 143 10.11 9.85 9.36
N ALA A 144 10.09 10.91 8.55
CA ALA A 144 10.92 12.09 8.75
C ALA A 144 10.64 12.76 10.10
N ASP A 145 9.39 12.84 10.53
CA ASP A 145 9.00 13.41 11.82
C ASP A 145 9.57 12.60 13.01
N HIS A 146 9.74 11.28 12.84
CA HIS A 146 10.39 10.43 13.85
C HIS A 146 11.91 10.58 13.81
N PHE A 147 12.53 10.64 12.62
CA PHE A 147 13.95 10.94 12.51
C PHE A 147 14.32 12.31 13.09
N GLU A 148 13.49 13.32 12.87
CA GLU A 148 13.71 14.67 13.44
C GLU A 148 13.79 14.63 14.97
N LYS A 149 12.90 13.88 15.63
CA LYS A 149 12.93 13.69 17.09
C LYS A 149 14.25 13.06 17.56
N GLU A 150 14.74 12.04 16.86
CA GLU A 150 15.98 11.36 17.22
C GLU A 150 17.23 12.21 16.92
N ILE A 151 17.15 13.10 15.93
CA ILE A 151 18.20 14.10 15.68
C ILE A 151 18.22 15.13 16.82
N GLN A 152 17.06 15.61 17.23
CA GLN A 152 16.95 16.60 18.33
C GLN A 152 17.40 16.01 19.68
N SER A 153 17.20 14.71 19.91
CA SER A 153 17.71 14.00 21.09
C SER A 153 19.20 13.63 21.04
N GLY A 154 19.85 13.83 19.88
CA GLY A 154 21.26 13.49 19.69
C GLY A 154 21.57 12.02 19.41
N VAL A 155 20.53 11.18 19.23
CA VAL A 155 20.67 9.76 18.89
C VAL A 155 21.10 9.58 17.42
N ILE A 156 20.64 10.47 16.55
CA ILE A 156 21.03 10.51 15.14
C ILE A 156 21.82 11.78 14.87
N ARG A 157 22.89 11.69 14.07
CA ARG A 157 23.67 12.85 13.61
C ARG A 157 22.79 13.84 12.86
N GLN A 158 23.16 15.12 12.89
CA GLN A 158 22.47 16.16 12.13
C GLN A 158 22.46 15.83 10.63
N LYS A 159 21.29 15.46 10.13
CA LYS A 159 21.02 15.08 8.74
C LYS A 159 19.66 15.64 8.32
N ASN A 160 19.36 15.62 7.03
CA ASN A 160 18.02 15.94 6.55
C ASN A 160 17.06 14.78 6.87
N PRO A 161 16.00 14.97 7.69
CA PRO A 161 15.10 13.89 8.12
C PRO A 161 14.34 13.25 6.95
N LEU A 162 13.93 14.06 5.96
CA LEU A 162 13.22 13.57 4.79
C LEU A 162 14.14 12.72 3.91
N LEU A 163 15.42 13.12 3.77
CA LEU A 163 16.40 12.31 3.06
C LEU A 163 16.65 10.97 3.76
N LEU A 164 16.68 10.94 5.09
CA LEU A 164 16.78 9.68 5.85
C LEU A 164 15.55 8.78 5.58
N ALA A 165 14.34 9.35 5.57
CA ALA A 165 13.12 8.59 5.28
C ALA A 165 13.13 8.00 3.86
N GLN A 166 13.53 8.78 2.87
CA GLN A 166 13.64 8.32 1.48
C GLN A 166 14.76 7.29 1.30
N ALA A 167 15.93 7.50 1.94
CA ALA A 167 17.05 6.54 1.89
C ALA A 167 16.67 5.21 2.54
N PHE A 168 15.98 5.24 3.68
CA PHE A 168 15.45 4.03 4.32
C PHE A 168 14.46 3.30 3.40
N SER A 169 13.50 4.01 2.81
CA SER A 169 12.53 3.42 1.89
C SER A 169 13.21 2.81 0.65
N ALA A 170 14.21 3.48 0.09
CA ALA A 170 14.99 2.97 -1.04
C ALA A 170 15.78 1.70 -0.68
N LEU A 171 16.38 1.67 0.52
CA LEU A 171 17.11 0.49 0.99
C LEU A 171 16.20 -0.74 1.10
N LEU A 172 14.95 -0.57 1.53
CA LEU A 172 13.98 -1.67 1.64
C LEU A 172 13.58 -2.26 0.28
N MET A 173 13.81 -1.56 -0.83
CA MET A 173 13.56 -2.10 -2.18
C MET A 173 14.50 -3.28 -2.53
N LEU A 174 15.60 -3.46 -1.78
CA LEU A 174 16.43 -4.66 -1.89
C LEU A 174 15.66 -5.94 -1.55
N GLY A 175 14.62 -5.84 -0.71
CA GLY A 175 13.70 -6.95 -0.42
C GLY A 175 12.87 -7.44 -1.62
N ASN A 176 12.84 -6.70 -2.74
CA ASN A 176 12.16 -7.12 -3.98
C ASN A 176 13.10 -7.90 -4.91
N ARG A 177 14.38 -8.04 -4.56
CA ARG A 177 15.40 -8.67 -5.39
C ARG A 177 15.61 -10.12 -4.98
N GLU A 178 15.28 -11.06 -5.85
CA GLU A 178 15.44 -12.50 -5.60
C GLU A 178 16.90 -12.91 -5.36
N ASP A 179 17.85 -12.26 -6.07
CA ASP A 179 19.29 -12.49 -5.89
C ASP A 179 19.81 -12.08 -4.50
N ILE A 180 19.05 -11.27 -3.77
CA ILE A 180 19.31 -10.87 -2.38
C ILE A 180 18.48 -11.73 -1.44
N THR A 181 17.15 -11.74 -1.58
CA THR A 181 16.24 -12.41 -0.64
C THR A 181 16.49 -13.91 -0.51
N SER A 182 16.94 -14.58 -1.61
CA SER A 182 17.29 -16.00 -1.59
C SER A 182 18.49 -16.36 -0.71
N LYS A 183 19.26 -15.39 -0.23
CA LYS A 183 20.42 -15.62 0.64
C LYS A 183 20.06 -15.59 2.13
N TYR A 184 18.83 -15.24 2.47
CA TYR A 184 18.35 -15.11 3.83
C TYR A 184 17.26 -16.13 4.14
N ALA A 185 17.25 -16.66 5.37
CA ALA A 185 16.28 -17.65 5.78
C ALA A 185 14.86 -17.05 5.98
N SER A 186 14.77 -15.74 6.21
CA SER A 186 13.49 -15.04 6.44
C SER A 186 13.57 -13.55 6.06
N ALA A 187 12.40 -12.95 5.85
CA ALA A 187 12.27 -11.49 5.71
C ALA A 187 12.81 -10.74 6.93
N ARG A 188 12.68 -11.33 8.12
CA ARG A 188 13.19 -10.78 9.37
C ARG A 188 14.70 -10.66 9.38
N GLU A 189 15.41 -11.70 8.98
CA GLU A 189 16.87 -11.72 8.94
C GLU A 189 17.42 -10.66 7.97
N LEU A 190 16.87 -10.55 6.77
CA LEU A 190 17.22 -9.48 5.84
C LEU A 190 16.88 -8.09 6.40
N ALA A 191 15.73 -7.94 7.06
CA ALA A 191 15.35 -6.68 7.66
C ALA A 191 16.33 -6.23 8.76
N GLU A 192 16.81 -7.13 9.59
CA GLU A 192 17.80 -6.86 10.63
C GLU A 192 19.10 -6.33 10.03
N GLU A 193 19.61 -6.96 8.99
CA GLU A 193 20.84 -6.51 8.31
C GLU A 193 20.65 -5.15 7.62
N LEU A 194 19.53 -4.93 6.91
CA LEU A 194 19.28 -3.65 6.26
C LEU A 194 19.11 -2.50 7.26
N VAL A 195 18.42 -2.75 8.38
CA VAL A 195 18.29 -1.74 9.44
C VAL A 195 19.63 -1.45 10.11
N GLU A 196 20.47 -2.46 10.33
CA GLU A 196 21.82 -2.29 10.87
C GLU A 196 22.67 -1.43 9.93
N ILE A 197 22.73 -1.74 8.63
CA ILE A 197 23.46 -0.96 7.62
C ILE A 197 22.97 0.50 7.62
N PHE A 198 21.65 0.71 7.61
CA PHE A 198 21.08 2.05 7.64
C PHE A 198 21.46 2.80 8.92
N TRP A 199 21.36 2.14 10.08
CA TRP A 199 21.60 2.74 11.37
C TRP A 199 23.07 3.11 11.57
N GLN A 200 24.00 2.26 11.13
CA GLN A 200 25.45 2.56 11.17
C GLN A 200 25.81 3.77 10.29
N GLY A 201 25.08 4.02 9.22
CA GLY A 201 25.26 5.21 8.37
C GLY A 201 24.59 6.47 8.90
N ALA A 202 23.51 6.35 9.66
CA ALA A 202 22.70 7.44 10.18
C ALA A 202 22.99 7.78 11.65
N GLY A 203 23.36 6.78 12.46
CA GLY A 203 23.60 6.91 13.89
C GLY A 203 24.82 7.77 14.26
N SER A 204 24.89 8.18 15.50
CA SER A 204 25.99 8.96 16.09
C SER A 204 27.14 8.08 16.59
#